data_5d3c2615618df40d7cdafd30c70f7300
#
_entry.id   5d3c2615618df40d7cdafd30c70f7300
#
_cell.length_a   1.000
_cell.length_b   1.000
_cell.length_c   1.000
_cell.angle_alpha   90.00
_cell.angle_beta   90.00
_cell.angle_gamma   90.00
#
_symmetry.space_group_name_H-M   'P 1'
#
loop_
_entity.id
_entity.type
_entity.pdbx_description
1 polymer ?
#
loop_
_entity_poly.entity_id
_entity_poly.type
_entity_poly.pdbx_seq_one_letter_code
_entity_poly.pdbx_strand_id
1 'polypeptide(L)'
;MFCRNRGTLCQNGLKRTNVLLKNQDGQGVNNRRTYKNIPFYLSSRMYGTFYHTCAHSKLSLAGQSTRSVQFLSDQAMLDVFVIAGDTMEEILRGYRDLTGYPSMPPLWSFGIWMSRMTYFSADEVNEICDRMRAEHYPCDVIHLDTGWFKTDWLCEWKFNEERFPDPKGFIQGLKKKGYRVSLCNSPTWRRTPNR
;
A
#
# COMPACT_ATOMS: atom_id res chain seq x y z
N MET A 1 -12.81 4.12 6.70
CA MET A 1 -13.47 5.45 6.67
C MET A 1 -14.62 5.46 7.66
N PHE A 2 -14.60 6.33 8.69
CA PHE A 2 -15.62 6.36 9.74
C PHE A 2 -16.65 7.47 9.50
N CYS A 3 -17.94 7.15 9.59
CA CYS A 3 -19.02 8.13 9.58
C CYS A 3 -19.67 8.24 10.95
N ARG A 4 -19.67 9.42 11.56
CA ARG A 4 -20.29 9.69 12.87
C ARG A 4 -21.74 10.18 12.73
N ASN A 5 -22.58 9.74 13.63
CA ASN A 5 -24.02 9.94 13.62
C ASN A 5 -24.48 11.26 14.25
N ARG A 6 -25.36 11.93 13.62
CA ARG A 6 -26.50 12.78 13.98
C ARG A 6 -27.11 13.38 12.72
N GLY A 7 -27.48 12.51 11.76
CA GLY A 7 -28.06 12.97 10.51
C GLY A 7 -27.06 13.58 9.51
N THR A 8 -25.78 13.64 9.84
CA THR A 8 -24.72 14.13 8.96
C THR A 8 -23.67 13.05 8.79
N LEU A 9 -23.44 12.64 7.57
CA LEU A 9 -22.31 11.76 7.24
C LEU A 9 -21.01 12.51 7.45
N CYS A 10 -20.20 12.01 8.34
CA CYS A 10 -18.95 12.65 8.73
C CYS A 10 -17.84 11.62 8.81
N GLN A 11 -16.75 11.92 8.19
CA GLN A 11 -15.50 11.19 8.35
C GLN A 11 -14.51 12.03 9.17
N ASN A 12 -13.49 11.42 9.78
CA ASN A 12 -12.38 12.09 10.45
C ASN A 12 -11.83 13.26 9.63
N GLY A 13 -12.37 14.44 9.82
CA GLY A 13 -11.97 15.67 9.13
C GLY A 13 -12.53 15.88 7.71
N LEU A 14 -13.14 14.89 7.05
CA LEU A 14 -13.68 15.02 5.69
C LEU A 14 -15.21 15.21 5.70
N LYS A 15 -15.68 16.24 6.37
CA LYS A 15 -17.07 16.64 6.25
C LYS A 15 -17.33 17.19 4.84
N ARG A 16 -18.38 16.71 4.19
CA ARG A 16 -18.85 17.22 2.89
C ARG A 16 -17.79 17.16 1.80
N THR A 17 -17.10 16.02 1.67
CA THR A 17 -16.06 15.83 0.66
C THR A 17 -16.43 14.83 -0.40
N ASN A 18 -15.97 15.09 -1.61
CA ASN A 18 -15.92 14.15 -2.69
C ASN A 18 -14.54 13.49 -2.69
N VAL A 19 -14.49 12.16 -2.60
CA VAL A 19 -13.26 11.37 -2.64
C VAL A 19 -13.15 10.72 -4.01
N LEU A 20 -12.08 11.01 -4.72
CA LEU A 20 -11.76 10.31 -5.97
C LEU A 20 -11.06 9.00 -5.63
N LEU A 21 -11.66 7.89 -6.03
CA LEU A 21 -11.12 6.54 -5.89
C LEU A 21 -10.45 6.15 -7.22
N LYS A 22 -9.25 6.64 -7.40
CA LYS A 22 -8.39 6.34 -8.54
C LYS A 22 -6.99 6.07 -8.01
N ASN A 23 -6.44 4.89 -8.34
CA ASN A 23 -5.06 4.58 -7.96
C ASN A 23 -4.11 5.48 -8.74
N GLN A 24 -3.35 6.28 -8.03
CA GLN A 24 -2.35 7.19 -8.57
C GLN A 24 -1.19 7.30 -7.60
N ASP A 25 0.03 7.34 -8.12
CA ASP A 25 1.19 7.63 -7.29
C ASP A 25 1.07 9.01 -6.67
N GLY A 26 1.15 9.04 -5.35
CA GLY A 26 1.13 10.26 -4.57
C GLY A 26 2.55 10.73 -4.31
N GLN A 27 3.09 11.59 -5.15
CA GLN A 27 4.37 12.23 -4.85
C GLN A 27 4.17 13.30 -3.77
N GLY A 28 4.88 13.12 -2.65
CA GLY A 28 4.78 14.02 -1.50
C GLY A 28 3.53 13.77 -0.63
N VAL A 29 3.51 14.37 0.55
CA VAL A 29 2.49 14.12 1.59
C VAL A 29 1.26 15.04 1.49
N ASN A 30 1.33 16.13 0.74
CA ASN A 30 0.30 17.17 0.68
C ASN A 30 -0.54 17.11 -0.60
N ASN A 31 -0.92 15.93 -1.03
CA ASN A 31 -1.82 15.77 -2.18
C ASN A 31 -3.00 14.87 -1.86
N ARG A 32 -4.01 14.89 -2.74
CA ARG A 32 -5.22 14.06 -2.62
C ARG A 32 -5.13 12.74 -3.39
N ARG A 33 -3.95 12.37 -3.84
CA ARG A 33 -3.72 11.14 -4.57
C ARG A 33 -3.46 9.99 -3.59
N THR A 34 -3.89 8.80 -3.96
CA THR A 34 -3.55 7.59 -3.23
C THR A 34 -3.43 6.43 -4.20
N TYR A 35 -2.47 5.55 -3.97
CA TYR A 35 -2.28 4.37 -4.81
C TYR A 35 -2.92 3.10 -4.24
N LYS A 36 -3.62 3.21 -3.11
CA LYS A 36 -4.37 2.10 -2.52
C LYS A 36 -5.74 2.56 -2.05
N ASN A 37 -6.70 2.51 -2.96
CA ASN A 37 -8.09 2.84 -2.67
C ASN A 37 -8.87 1.58 -2.33
N ILE A 38 -9.67 1.67 -1.27
CA ILE A 38 -10.62 0.63 -0.88
C ILE A 38 -11.99 1.27 -0.88
N PRO A 39 -12.90 0.90 -1.82
CA PRO A 39 -14.23 1.48 -1.93
C PRO A 39 -15.19 0.90 -0.87
N PHE A 40 -14.81 1.05 0.38
CA PHE A 40 -15.54 0.59 1.55
C PHE A 40 -15.57 1.67 2.62
N TYR A 41 -16.74 1.89 3.22
CA TYR A 41 -16.86 2.75 4.37
C TYR A 41 -17.66 2.10 5.50
N LEU A 42 -17.38 2.54 6.72
CA LEU A 42 -18.08 2.14 7.93
C LEU A 42 -18.92 3.30 8.46
N SER A 43 -20.14 2.99 8.89
CA SER A 43 -21.05 3.92 9.52
C SER A 43 -21.17 3.63 11.02
N SER A 44 -21.22 4.68 11.84
CA SER A 44 -21.54 4.56 13.28
C SER A 44 -22.98 4.07 13.54
N ARG A 45 -23.79 3.87 12.50
CA ARG A 45 -25.08 3.18 12.55
C ARG A 45 -24.96 1.67 12.42
N MET A 46 -23.77 1.14 12.62
CA MET A 46 -23.46 -0.29 12.59
C MET A 46 -23.78 -0.96 11.25
N TYR A 47 -23.32 -0.33 10.17
CA TYR A 47 -23.25 -0.95 8.86
C TYR A 47 -22.01 -0.49 8.09
N GLY A 48 -21.56 -1.30 7.18
CA GLY A 48 -20.55 -0.96 6.17
C GLY A 48 -21.13 -1.07 4.78
N THR A 49 -20.62 -0.30 3.84
CA THR A 49 -20.97 -0.44 2.42
C THR A 49 -19.71 -0.65 1.60
N PHE A 50 -19.69 -1.74 0.87
CA PHE A 50 -18.61 -2.10 -0.03
C PHE A 50 -19.10 -2.03 -1.47
N TYR A 51 -18.44 -1.24 -2.28
CA TYR A 51 -18.67 -1.14 -3.72
C TYR A 51 -17.65 -1.99 -4.43
N HIS A 52 -18.07 -3.13 -4.93
CA HIS A 52 -17.16 -4.09 -5.57
C HIS A 52 -16.83 -3.64 -6.99
N THR A 53 -15.82 -2.82 -7.13
CA THR A 53 -15.37 -2.27 -8.40
C THR A 53 -13.88 -1.99 -8.42
N CYS A 54 -13.25 -2.17 -9.58
CA CYS A 54 -11.89 -1.70 -9.88
C CYS A 54 -11.91 -0.45 -10.80
N ALA A 55 -13.09 0.04 -11.18
CA ALA A 55 -13.22 1.20 -12.04
C ALA A 55 -12.94 2.51 -11.29
N HIS A 56 -12.58 3.54 -12.03
CA HIS A 56 -12.49 4.89 -11.47
C HIS A 56 -13.83 5.29 -10.90
N SER A 57 -13.82 5.77 -9.69
CA SER A 57 -15.05 6.06 -8.97
C SER A 57 -14.93 7.32 -8.13
N LYS A 58 -16.07 7.93 -7.84
CA LYS A 58 -16.19 9.04 -6.89
C LYS A 58 -17.14 8.64 -5.78
N LEU A 59 -16.73 8.85 -4.54
CA LEU A 59 -17.55 8.69 -3.37
C LEU A 59 -17.78 10.06 -2.73
N SER A 60 -19.05 10.48 -2.66
CA SER A 60 -19.46 11.71 -1.99
C SER A 60 -20.13 11.35 -0.67
N LEU A 61 -19.46 11.69 0.43
CA LEU A 61 -20.00 11.54 1.77
C LEU A 61 -20.57 12.88 2.24
N ALA A 62 -21.86 13.05 2.07
CA ALA A 62 -22.55 14.32 2.38
C ALA A 62 -21.96 15.57 1.66
N GLY A 63 -21.25 15.36 0.56
CA GLY A 63 -20.61 16.46 -0.18
C GLY A 63 -21.61 17.32 -0.96
N GLN A 64 -22.59 16.69 -1.61
CA GLN A 64 -23.63 17.36 -2.37
C GLN A 64 -24.94 17.46 -1.57
N SER A 65 -25.25 16.45 -0.78
CA SER A 65 -26.42 16.43 0.10
C SER A 65 -26.01 15.91 1.47
N THR A 66 -26.37 16.64 2.53
CA THR A 66 -26.04 16.27 3.91
C THR A 66 -26.71 14.98 4.38
N ARG A 67 -27.65 14.45 3.60
CA ARG A 67 -28.47 13.28 3.92
C ARG A 67 -28.16 12.06 3.05
N SER A 68 -27.19 12.17 2.13
CA SER A 68 -26.91 11.08 1.19
C SER A 68 -25.43 10.77 1.05
N VAL A 69 -25.18 9.51 0.73
CA VAL A 69 -23.94 9.04 0.12
C VAL A 69 -24.21 8.83 -1.36
N GLN A 70 -23.34 9.35 -2.20
CA GLN A 70 -23.41 9.14 -3.64
C GLN A 70 -22.15 8.44 -4.11
N PHE A 71 -22.33 7.42 -4.91
CA PHE A 71 -21.24 6.70 -5.55
C PHE A 71 -21.43 6.77 -7.07
N LEU A 72 -20.42 7.26 -7.76
CA LEU A 72 -20.36 7.30 -9.22
C LEU A 72 -19.22 6.39 -9.67
N SER A 73 -19.46 5.64 -10.72
CA SER A 73 -18.45 4.75 -11.31
C SER A 73 -18.52 4.82 -12.83
N ASP A 74 -17.37 4.66 -13.48
CA ASP A 74 -17.26 4.54 -14.94
C ASP A 74 -17.71 3.16 -15.45
N GLN A 75 -18.18 2.30 -14.56
CA GLN A 75 -18.60 0.93 -14.83
C GLN A 75 -20.11 0.85 -15.03
N ALA A 76 -20.57 0.07 -16.01
CA ALA A 76 -21.99 -0.07 -16.34
C ALA A 76 -22.78 -0.90 -15.31
N MET A 77 -22.10 -1.86 -14.63
CA MET A 77 -22.67 -2.69 -13.58
C MET A 77 -21.88 -2.51 -12.30
N LEU A 78 -22.54 -2.56 -11.16
CA LEU A 78 -21.94 -2.38 -9.86
C LEU A 78 -22.56 -3.30 -8.83
N ASP A 79 -21.74 -4.15 -8.21
CA ASP A 79 -22.14 -4.92 -7.05
C ASP A 79 -21.94 -4.08 -5.79
N VAL A 80 -22.99 -3.98 -4.99
CA VAL A 80 -22.96 -3.24 -3.72
C VAL A 80 -23.34 -4.19 -2.60
N PHE A 81 -22.44 -4.32 -1.63
CA PHE A 81 -22.67 -5.10 -0.43
C PHE A 81 -22.92 -4.18 0.76
N VAL A 82 -24.05 -4.36 1.43
CA VAL A 82 -24.35 -3.70 2.70
C VAL A 82 -24.17 -4.74 3.80
N ILE A 83 -23.24 -4.47 4.69
CA ILE A 83 -22.84 -5.37 5.75
C ILE A 83 -23.29 -4.75 7.06
N ALA A 84 -24.19 -5.41 7.77
CA ALA A 84 -24.66 -5.01 9.09
C ALA A 84 -24.00 -5.87 10.18
N GLY A 85 -23.87 -5.31 11.37
CA GLY A 85 -23.37 -6.02 12.56
C GLY A 85 -23.66 -5.19 13.81
N ASP A 86 -23.61 -5.82 14.97
CA ASP A 86 -23.81 -5.15 16.26
C ASP A 86 -22.56 -4.35 16.67
N THR A 87 -21.40 -4.72 16.11
CA THR A 87 -20.11 -4.07 16.34
C THR A 87 -19.39 -3.75 15.05
N MET A 88 -18.46 -2.79 15.10
CA MET A 88 -17.59 -2.49 13.95
C MET A 88 -16.71 -3.67 13.54
N GLU A 89 -16.33 -4.51 14.50
CA GLU A 89 -15.52 -5.70 14.28
C GLU A 89 -16.29 -6.75 13.48
N GLU A 90 -17.56 -6.94 13.77
CA GLU A 90 -18.44 -7.83 12.99
C GLU A 90 -18.61 -7.36 11.56
N ILE A 91 -18.79 -6.06 11.36
CA ILE A 91 -18.86 -5.48 10.00
C ILE A 91 -17.55 -5.69 9.24
N LEU A 92 -16.41 -5.49 9.89
CA LEU A 92 -15.10 -5.77 9.30
C LEU A 92 -14.89 -7.25 9.01
N ARG A 93 -15.41 -8.13 9.87
CA ARG A 93 -15.38 -9.57 9.64
C ARG A 93 -16.19 -9.92 8.39
N GLY A 94 -17.43 -9.44 8.28
CA GLY A 94 -18.27 -9.65 7.09
C GLY A 94 -17.61 -9.10 5.81
N TYR A 95 -16.92 -7.96 5.88
CA TYR A 95 -16.12 -7.47 4.76
C TYR A 95 -14.98 -8.42 4.38
N ARG A 96 -14.28 -8.99 5.37
CA ARG A 96 -13.20 -9.96 5.15
C ARG A 96 -13.70 -11.29 4.63
N ASP A 97 -14.90 -11.72 5.03
CA ASP A 97 -15.53 -12.93 4.49
C ASP A 97 -15.76 -12.80 2.97
N LEU A 98 -16.03 -11.59 2.48
CA LEU A 98 -16.17 -11.30 1.05
C LEU A 98 -14.82 -11.12 0.33
N THR A 99 -13.83 -10.53 0.98
CA THR A 99 -12.60 -10.07 0.33
C THR A 99 -11.36 -10.88 0.69
N GLY A 100 -11.46 -11.77 1.65
CA GLY A 100 -10.37 -12.58 2.17
C GLY A 100 -9.73 -12.00 3.44
N TYR A 101 -9.14 -12.90 4.21
CA TYR A 101 -8.42 -12.59 5.44
C TYR A 101 -6.93 -12.40 5.15
N PRO A 102 -6.26 -11.45 5.80
CA PRO A 102 -4.81 -11.33 5.71
C PRO A 102 -4.13 -12.51 6.43
N SER A 103 -2.99 -12.93 5.90
CA SER A 103 -2.13 -13.86 6.60
C SER A 103 -1.48 -13.18 7.82
N MET A 104 -1.20 -13.96 8.86
CA MET A 104 -0.44 -13.48 10.00
C MET A 104 1.00 -13.15 9.55
N PRO A 105 1.46 -11.91 9.64
CA PRO A 105 2.82 -11.59 9.28
C PRO A 105 3.83 -12.18 10.28
N PRO A 106 5.03 -12.55 9.84
CA PRO A 106 6.06 -13.06 10.73
C PRO A 106 6.59 -11.96 11.64
N LEU A 107 7.04 -12.32 12.85
CA LEU A 107 7.47 -11.35 13.87
C LEU A 107 8.56 -10.40 13.38
N TRP A 108 9.52 -10.89 12.60
CA TRP A 108 10.61 -10.08 12.06
C TRP A 108 10.14 -8.93 11.16
N SER A 109 8.94 -9.03 10.56
CA SER A 109 8.40 -7.98 9.70
C SER A 109 7.97 -6.72 10.47
N PHE A 110 7.85 -6.80 11.79
CA PHE A 110 7.60 -5.66 12.68
C PHE A 110 8.89 -5.04 13.22
N GLY A 111 10.05 -5.55 12.82
CA GLY A 111 11.34 -5.01 13.18
C GLY A 111 11.74 -3.78 12.36
N ILE A 112 13.01 -3.40 12.46
CA ILE A 112 13.54 -2.23 11.76
C ILE A 112 13.92 -2.59 10.33
N TRP A 113 13.43 -1.79 9.40
CA TRP A 113 13.75 -1.86 7.98
C TRP A 113 14.64 -0.70 7.61
N MET A 114 15.90 -0.99 7.25
CA MET A 114 16.83 0.01 6.75
C MET A 114 16.68 0.13 5.24
N SER A 115 16.40 1.33 4.79
CA SER A 115 16.26 1.68 3.38
C SER A 115 17.00 2.96 3.04
N ARG A 116 17.47 3.05 1.81
CA ARG A 116 17.99 4.27 1.18
C ARG A 116 17.32 4.43 -0.18
N MET A 117 17.34 5.64 -0.75
CA MET A 117 16.88 5.88 -2.12
C MET A 117 17.52 4.91 -3.10
N THR A 118 18.85 4.67 -2.97
CA THR A 118 19.60 3.73 -3.79
C THR A 118 20.84 3.26 -3.04
N TYR A 119 21.10 1.97 -3.13
CA TYR A 119 22.41 1.37 -2.85
C TYR A 119 23.08 1.08 -4.21
N PHE A 120 24.33 1.51 -4.36
CA PHE A 120 25.00 1.45 -5.65
C PHE A 120 25.77 0.14 -5.88
N SER A 121 25.97 -0.67 -4.84
CA SER A 121 26.62 -1.97 -4.97
C SER A 121 26.28 -2.92 -3.82
N ALA A 122 26.52 -4.21 -4.05
CA ALA A 122 26.46 -5.23 -3.01
C ALA A 122 27.46 -4.97 -1.89
N ASP A 123 28.65 -4.45 -2.22
CA ASP A 123 29.71 -4.15 -1.25
C ASP A 123 29.30 -3.01 -0.32
N GLU A 124 28.71 -1.94 -0.86
CA GLU A 124 28.16 -0.85 -0.05
C GLU A 124 27.12 -1.36 0.96
N VAL A 125 26.20 -2.21 0.52
CA VAL A 125 25.19 -2.80 1.43
C VAL A 125 25.85 -3.67 2.49
N ASN A 126 26.83 -4.49 2.12
CA ASN A 126 27.55 -5.34 3.06
C ASN A 126 28.29 -4.51 4.12
N GLU A 127 28.99 -3.45 3.72
CA GLU A 127 29.68 -2.52 4.63
C GLU A 127 28.71 -1.89 5.64
N ILE A 128 27.57 -1.37 5.16
CA ILE A 128 26.55 -0.78 6.03
C ILE A 128 25.97 -1.83 7.00
N CYS A 129 25.71 -3.04 6.53
CA CYS A 129 25.19 -4.11 7.38
C CYS A 129 26.21 -4.54 8.44
N ASP A 130 27.48 -4.67 8.07
CA ASP A 130 28.55 -5.04 9.00
C ASP A 130 28.73 -3.96 10.06
N ARG A 131 28.71 -2.70 9.66
CA ARG A 131 28.80 -1.56 10.56
C ARG A 131 27.61 -1.49 11.51
N MET A 132 26.38 -1.70 11.03
CA MET A 132 25.20 -1.74 11.92
C MET A 132 25.34 -2.84 12.99
N ARG A 133 25.88 -4.03 12.65
CA ARG A 133 26.11 -5.09 13.64
C ARG A 133 27.22 -4.73 14.62
N ALA A 134 28.32 -4.17 14.14
CA ALA A 134 29.45 -3.76 14.97
C ALA A 134 29.08 -2.65 15.97
N GLU A 135 28.24 -1.73 15.55
CA GLU A 135 27.75 -0.61 16.37
C GLU A 135 26.48 -0.95 17.17
N HIS A 136 26.02 -2.21 17.13
CA HIS A 136 24.83 -2.71 17.83
C HIS A 136 23.52 -2.01 17.44
N TYR A 137 23.40 -1.49 16.21
CA TYR A 137 22.13 -0.98 15.71
C TYR A 137 21.19 -2.14 15.35
N PRO A 138 20.00 -2.19 15.96
CA PRO A 138 19.02 -3.21 15.62
C PRO A 138 18.49 -2.98 14.20
N CYS A 139 18.51 -4.02 13.37
CA CYS A 139 17.93 -4.00 12.03
C CYS A 139 17.60 -5.42 11.59
N ASP A 140 16.40 -5.64 11.10
CA ASP A 140 15.91 -6.95 10.68
C ASP A 140 15.87 -7.08 9.17
N VAL A 141 15.60 -5.99 8.46
CA VAL A 141 15.41 -5.99 7.02
C VAL A 141 16.24 -4.91 6.34
N ILE A 142 16.93 -5.31 5.28
CA ILE A 142 17.52 -4.37 4.32
C ILE A 142 16.58 -4.28 3.12
N HIS A 143 16.13 -3.08 2.82
CA HIS A 143 15.28 -2.81 1.68
C HIS A 143 16.08 -2.14 0.57
N LEU A 144 16.21 -2.84 -0.57
CA LEU A 144 16.83 -2.29 -1.76
C LEU A 144 15.78 -1.57 -2.58
N ASP A 145 15.96 -0.27 -2.74
CA ASP A 145 15.15 0.56 -3.62
C ASP A 145 15.64 0.44 -5.07
N THR A 146 15.31 1.36 -5.93
CA THR A 146 15.47 1.29 -7.39
C THR A 146 16.86 0.90 -7.91
N GLY A 147 17.90 1.10 -7.15
CA GLY A 147 19.29 0.82 -7.56
C GLY A 147 19.63 -0.65 -7.81
N TRP A 148 18.80 -1.58 -7.41
CA TRP A 148 19.04 -3.00 -7.72
C TRP A 148 18.69 -3.38 -9.16
N PHE A 149 17.85 -2.57 -9.86
CA PHE A 149 17.54 -2.76 -11.27
C PHE A 149 18.74 -2.44 -12.18
N LYS A 150 18.77 -3.01 -13.36
CA LYS A 150 19.72 -2.66 -14.40
C LYS A 150 19.58 -1.20 -14.81
N THR A 151 18.35 -0.77 -15.04
CA THR A 151 18.00 0.61 -15.36
C THR A 151 17.13 1.18 -14.23
N ASP A 152 17.57 2.28 -13.62
CA ASP A 152 16.86 2.89 -12.50
C ASP A 152 15.42 3.24 -12.90
N TRP A 153 14.46 2.96 -12.02
CA TRP A 153 13.02 3.16 -12.22
C TRP A 153 12.36 2.32 -13.33
N LEU A 154 13.10 1.39 -13.94
CA LEU A 154 12.56 0.43 -14.89
C LEU A 154 12.57 -0.97 -14.26
N CYS A 155 11.39 -1.46 -13.88
CA CYS A 155 11.26 -2.77 -13.25
C CYS A 155 11.45 -3.90 -14.26
N GLU A 156 12.70 -4.31 -14.47
CA GLU A 156 13.09 -5.38 -15.39
C GLU A 156 13.13 -6.76 -14.73
N TRP A 157 12.89 -6.85 -13.42
CA TRP A 157 12.97 -8.08 -12.62
C TRP A 157 14.33 -8.77 -12.71
N LYS A 158 15.38 -8.00 -12.98
CA LYS A 158 16.76 -8.46 -13.07
C LYS A 158 17.66 -7.57 -12.23
N PHE A 159 18.57 -8.19 -11.49
CA PHE A 159 19.61 -7.44 -10.82
C PHE A 159 20.56 -6.80 -11.84
N ASN A 160 21.04 -5.63 -11.51
CA ASN A 160 22.16 -5.01 -12.20
C ASN A 160 23.42 -5.84 -11.94
N GLU A 161 23.99 -6.44 -12.98
CA GLU A 161 25.12 -7.37 -12.88
C GLU A 161 26.42 -6.67 -12.44
N GLU A 162 26.57 -5.39 -12.73
CA GLU A 162 27.75 -4.61 -12.31
C GLU A 162 27.66 -4.25 -10.81
N ARG A 163 26.46 -3.90 -10.34
CA ARG A 163 26.22 -3.52 -8.93
C ARG A 163 26.08 -4.74 -8.02
N PHE A 164 25.51 -5.80 -8.53
CA PHE A 164 25.21 -7.05 -7.80
C PHE A 164 25.60 -8.26 -8.65
N PRO A 165 26.91 -8.57 -8.81
CA PRO A 165 27.39 -9.63 -9.70
C PRO A 165 26.96 -11.04 -9.28
N ASP A 166 26.78 -11.28 -7.98
CA ASP A 166 26.21 -12.52 -7.42
C ASP A 166 25.07 -12.23 -6.48
N PRO A 167 23.87 -11.96 -6.98
CA PRO A 167 22.72 -11.64 -6.14
C PRO A 167 22.35 -12.75 -5.15
N LYS A 168 22.54 -14.01 -5.56
CA LYS A 168 22.23 -15.16 -4.72
C LYS A 168 23.17 -15.25 -3.53
N GLY A 169 24.48 -15.18 -3.77
CA GLY A 169 25.49 -15.18 -2.72
C GLY A 169 25.36 -13.97 -1.79
N PHE A 170 25.10 -12.79 -2.35
CA PHE A 170 24.85 -11.56 -1.61
C PHE A 170 23.65 -11.72 -0.63
N ILE A 171 22.48 -12.16 -1.12
CA ILE A 171 21.30 -12.35 -0.27
C ILE A 171 21.56 -13.43 0.80
N GLN A 172 22.24 -14.52 0.45
CA GLN A 172 22.59 -15.57 1.41
C GLN A 172 23.59 -15.06 2.48
N GLY A 173 24.52 -14.21 2.09
CA GLY A 173 25.46 -13.57 3.00
C GLY A 173 24.77 -12.69 4.03
N LEU A 174 23.85 -11.83 3.59
CA LEU A 174 23.03 -11.01 4.47
C LEU A 174 22.14 -11.86 5.40
N LYS A 175 21.57 -12.94 4.89
CA LYS A 175 20.77 -13.87 5.71
C LYS A 175 21.61 -14.51 6.82
N LYS A 176 22.86 -14.89 6.56
CA LYS A 176 23.78 -15.41 7.60
C LYS A 176 24.10 -14.38 8.67
N LYS A 177 24.11 -13.08 8.32
CA LYS A 177 24.27 -11.96 9.26
C LYS A 177 22.98 -11.60 10.00
N GLY A 178 21.88 -12.34 9.79
CA GLY A 178 20.58 -12.14 10.44
C GLY A 178 19.69 -11.10 9.78
N TYR A 179 19.99 -10.67 8.55
CA TYR A 179 19.13 -9.75 7.79
C TYR A 179 18.19 -10.50 6.87
N ARG A 180 17.01 -9.93 6.66
CA ARG A 180 16.11 -10.22 5.54
C ARG A 180 16.33 -9.19 4.45
N VAL A 181 16.10 -9.58 3.20
CA VAL A 181 16.23 -8.66 2.07
C VAL A 181 14.85 -8.45 1.45
N SER A 182 14.48 -7.21 1.27
CA SER A 182 13.29 -6.78 0.53
C SER A 182 13.72 -5.97 -0.67
N LEU A 183 13.03 -6.15 -1.78
CA LEU A 183 13.30 -5.45 -3.04
C LEU A 183 12.11 -4.55 -3.39
N CYS A 184 12.37 -3.28 -3.66
CA CYS A 184 11.36 -2.40 -4.20
C CYS A 184 10.98 -2.83 -5.61
N ASN A 185 9.70 -2.94 -5.88
CA ASN A 185 9.18 -3.21 -7.20
C ASN A 185 8.16 -2.13 -7.53
N SER A 186 8.42 -1.35 -8.55
CA SER A 186 7.45 -0.43 -9.12
C SER A 186 7.05 -0.92 -10.50
N PRO A 187 5.91 -1.60 -10.65
CA PRO A 187 5.42 -2.00 -11.95
C PRO A 187 4.89 -0.78 -12.70
N THR A 188 5.74 0.19 -12.96
CA THR A 188 5.40 1.27 -13.87
C THR A 188 5.42 0.72 -15.29
N TRP A 189 4.25 0.28 -15.75
CA TRP A 189 4.04 0.03 -17.15
C TRP A 189 4.23 1.35 -17.91
N ARG A 190 5.42 1.61 -18.41
CA ARG A 190 5.54 2.59 -19.48
C ARG A 190 4.78 1.99 -20.67
N ARG A 191 3.63 2.59 -20.99
CA ARG A 191 3.13 2.46 -22.37
C ARG A 191 4.26 2.96 -23.26
N THR A 192 4.94 2.05 -23.94
CA THR A 192 5.75 2.44 -25.10
C THR A 192 4.80 3.17 -26.03
N PRO A 193 5.09 4.42 -26.43
CA PRO A 193 4.32 5.04 -27.48
C PRO A 193 4.39 4.08 -28.68
N ASN A 194 3.23 3.69 -29.19
CA ASN A 194 3.18 2.95 -30.46
C ASN A 194 3.97 3.78 -31.47
N ARG A 195 5.04 3.17 -32.01
CA ARG A 195 5.68 3.65 -33.23
C ARG A 195 4.72 3.48 -34.40
#